data_015d3f6ad838f3f1c9235bc896f47b35
#
_entry.id   015d3f6ad838f3f1c9235bc896f47b35
#
_cell.length_a   1.000
_cell.length_b   1.000
_cell.length_c   1.000
_cell.angle_alpha   90.00
_cell.angle_beta   90.00
_cell.angle_gamma   90.00
#
_symmetry.space_group_name_H-M   'P 1'
#
loop_
_entity.id
_entity.type
_entity.pdbx_description
1 polymer ?
#
loop_
_entity_poly.entity_id
_entity_poly.type
_entity_poly.pdbx_seq_one_letter_code
_entity_poly.pdbx_strand_id
1 'polypeptide(L)'
;MLAGGTEGTICPVGIGGFDSMHALSRRNDDPAHASRPFDVDRDGFVMGEGAGLLVLEEYEHAKARGAKIYCELSGYGLSGDAYHITTPATDGPVRSMQMALKHAGLKPEDIDYLNAHGTSTSVGDVNESKAVRELFGEHTDKLVVSSTKGATGHLLGGAGGIESVFTVLAIRDQVAPPTINVVNQDPECCINVCKGEPQKMEIRAAMKNNFGFGGTNATLVFQRV
;
A
#
# COMPACT_ATOMS: atom_id res chain seq x y z
N MET A 1 4.39 10.33 20.03
CA MET A 1 5.25 10.68 18.87
C MET A 1 4.35 11.01 17.69
N LEU A 2 4.71 11.99 16.84
CA LEU A 2 4.08 12.17 15.52
C LEU A 2 4.92 11.44 14.48
N ALA A 3 4.28 10.60 13.67
CA ALA A 3 4.92 9.85 12.59
C ALA A 3 4.04 9.93 11.32
N GLY A 4 4.67 9.96 10.17
CA GLY A 4 3.96 10.03 8.89
C GLY A 4 4.85 10.55 7.77
N GLY A 5 4.22 11.05 6.72
CA GLY A 5 4.91 11.60 5.56
C GLY A 5 4.11 12.70 4.89
N THR A 6 4.82 13.57 4.19
CA THR A 6 4.25 14.67 3.40
C THR A 6 4.94 14.73 2.05
N GLU A 7 4.23 15.20 1.04
CA GLU A 7 4.78 15.42 -0.29
C GLU A 7 4.13 16.61 -0.98
N GLY A 8 4.92 17.38 -1.74
CA GLY A 8 4.49 18.54 -2.48
C GLY A 8 5.43 18.82 -3.67
N THR A 9 5.62 17.81 -4.54
CA THR A 9 6.58 17.84 -5.66
C THR A 9 5.94 17.89 -7.04
N ILE A 10 4.64 18.19 -7.16
CA ILE A 10 4.00 18.42 -8.46
C ILE A 10 4.46 19.77 -9.02
N CYS A 11 5.63 19.74 -9.64
CA CYS A 11 6.25 20.89 -10.29
C CYS A 11 6.97 20.44 -11.57
N PRO A 12 7.36 21.36 -12.47
CA PRO A 12 7.99 20.98 -13.73
C PRO A 12 9.22 20.06 -13.60
N VAL A 13 10.04 20.27 -12.56
CA VAL A 13 11.24 19.45 -12.30
C VAL A 13 10.84 18.05 -11.82
N GLY A 14 9.89 17.94 -10.89
CA GLY A 14 9.39 16.66 -10.39
C GLY A 14 8.75 15.82 -11.50
N ILE A 15 7.83 16.44 -12.25
CA ILE A 15 7.15 15.77 -13.38
C ILE A 15 8.17 15.38 -14.45
N GLY A 16 9.05 16.28 -14.87
CA GLY A 16 10.06 16.01 -15.89
C GLY A 16 11.05 14.92 -15.49
N GLY A 17 11.42 14.85 -14.21
CA GLY A 17 12.28 13.79 -13.68
C GLY A 17 11.64 12.40 -13.79
N PHE A 18 10.39 12.24 -13.36
CA PHE A 18 9.68 10.97 -13.45
C PHE A 18 9.24 10.62 -14.87
N ASP A 19 8.89 11.61 -15.71
CA ASP A 19 8.57 11.37 -17.13
C ASP A 19 9.78 10.90 -17.92
N SER A 20 10.97 11.44 -17.63
CA SER A 20 12.22 11.02 -18.32
C SER A 20 12.59 9.56 -18.10
N MET A 21 12.15 8.96 -16.98
CA MET A 21 12.33 7.53 -16.70
C MET A 21 11.10 6.68 -17.11
N HIS A 22 10.14 7.26 -17.81
CA HIS A 22 8.91 6.60 -18.28
C HIS A 22 8.09 5.96 -17.17
N ALA A 23 8.06 6.58 -15.99
CA ALA A 23 7.33 6.05 -14.83
C ALA A 23 5.90 6.59 -14.70
N LEU A 24 5.61 7.74 -15.33
CA LEU A 24 4.29 8.39 -15.26
C LEU A 24 3.32 7.87 -16.31
N SER A 25 2.03 7.83 -15.94
CA SER A 25 0.95 7.63 -16.89
C SER A 25 0.91 8.78 -17.91
N ARG A 26 0.65 8.43 -19.16
CA ARG A 26 0.49 9.39 -20.27
C ARG A 26 -0.96 9.52 -20.74
N ARG A 27 -1.92 9.02 -19.97
CA ARG A 27 -3.36 9.08 -20.25
C ARG A 27 -3.92 10.48 -19.97
N ASN A 28 -3.47 11.48 -20.74
CA ASN A 28 -3.89 12.87 -20.59
C ASN A 28 -5.27 13.17 -21.22
N ASP A 29 -5.75 12.30 -22.07
CA ASP A 29 -7.10 12.32 -22.67
C ASP A 29 -8.20 11.86 -21.71
N ASP A 30 -7.85 11.08 -20.69
CA ASP A 30 -8.78 10.60 -19.67
C ASP A 30 -8.11 10.59 -18.27
N PRO A 31 -7.78 11.76 -17.70
CA PRO A 31 -7.00 11.88 -16.49
C PRO A 31 -7.69 11.30 -15.24
N ALA A 32 -9.01 11.28 -15.21
CA ALA A 32 -9.78 10.72 -14.10
C ALA A 32 -9.58 9.19 -13.95
N HIS A 33 -9.24 8.50 -15.03
CA HIS A 33 -9.01 7.07 -15.07
C HIS A 33 -7.54 6.69 -15.35
N ALA A 34 -6.62 7.66 -15.19
CA ALA A 34 -5.20 7.43 -15.47
C ALA A 34 -4.55 6.54 -14.40
N SER A 35 -4.79 6.80 -13.11
CA SER A 35 -4.35 5.91 -12.03
C SER A 35 -5.31 4.73 -11.90
N ARG A 36 -4.83 3.54 -12.28
CA ARG A 36 -5.63 2.30 -12.35
C ARG A 36 -4.85 1.06 -11.91
N PRO A 37 -4.49 0.99 -10.61
CA PRO A 37 -3.69 -0.12 -10.10
C PRO A 37 -4.32 -1.48 -10.42
N PHE A 38 -3.49 -2.45 -10.84
CA PHE A 38 -3.86 -3.83 -11.19
C PHE A 38 -4.71 -4.00 -12.45
N ASP A 39 -5.05 -2.93 -13.17
CA ASP A 39 -5.77 -3.01 -14.45
C ASP A 39 -4.83 -3.34 -15.61
N VAL A 40 -5.32 -4.04 -16.63
CA VAL A 40 -4.52 -4.40 -17.82
C VAL A 40 -4.03 -3.19 -18.60
N ASP A 41 -4.80 -2.09 -18.60
CA ASP A 41 -4.51 -0.88 -19.36
C ASP A 41 -3.73 0.18 -18.55
N ARG A 42 -3.14 -0.19 -17.39
CA ARG A 42 -2.29 0.70 -16.61
C ARG A 42 -0.99 0.99 -17.35
N ASP A 43 -0.55 2.24 -17.31
CA ASP A 43 0.61 2.71 -18.09
C ASP A 43 1.64 3.52 -17.28
N GLY A 44 1.49 3.58 -15.96
CA GLY A 44 2.37 4.33 -15.06
C GLY A 44 1.60 4.96 -13.91
N PHE A 45 2.32 5.55 -12.95
CA PHE A 45 1.67 6.20 -11.84
C PHE A 45 1.27 7.65 -12.15
N VAL A 46 0.31 8.17 -11.39
CA VAL A 46 -0.05 9.60 -11.36
C VAL A 46 0.52 10.19 -10.08
N MET A 47 1.24 11.29 -10.17
CA MET A 47 1.75 11.99 -8.99
C MET A 47 0.61 12.58 -8.17
N GLY A 48 0.71 12.45 -6.84
CA GLY A 48 -0.19 13.06 -5.88
C GLY A 48 0.59 13.89 -4.86
N GLU A 49 -0.08 14.81 -4.20
CA GLU A 49 0.45 15.61 -3.09
C GLU A 49 -0.43 15.49 -1.86
N GLY A 50 0.14 15.69 -0.70
CA GLY A 50 -0.59 15.66 0.54
C GLY A 50 0.24 15.20 1.73
N ALA A 51 -0.45 14.92 2.84
CA ALA A 51 0.15 14.51 4.10
C ALA A 51 -0.71 13.47 4.81
N GLY A 52 -0.06 12.53 5.48
CA GLY A 52 -0.70 11.61 6.42
C GLY A 52 0.13 11.52 7.69
N LEU A 53 -0.50 11.76 8.83
CA LEU A 53 0.17 11.76 10.14
C LEU A 53 -0.59 10.89 11.13
N LEU A 54 0.16 10.10 11.89
CA LEU A 54 -0.33 9.29 12.99
C LEU A 54 0.25 9.81 14.32
N VAL A 55 -0.55 9.80 15.37
CA VAL A 55 -0.08 9.97 16.74
C VAL A 55 0.18 8.58 17.30
N LEU A 56 1.46 8.24 17.49
CA LEU A 56 1.91 7.00 18.10
C LEU A 56 2.14 7.24 19.59
N GLU A 57 1.56 6.36 20.41
CA GLU A 57 1.63 6.42 21.84
C GLU A 57 1.80 4.99 22.39
N GLU A 58 2.54 4.85 23.47
CA GLU A 58 2.66 3.55 24.14
C GLU A 58 1.29 3.11 24.68
N TYR A 59 0.96 1.84 24.50
CA TYR A 59 -0.39 1.31 24.71
C TYR A 59 -0.93 1.53 26.12
N GLU A 60 -0.17 1.15 27.15
CA GLU A 60 -0.63 1.28 28.54
C GLU A 60 -0.71 2.76 28.96
N HIS A 61 0.17 3.62 28.44
CA HIS A 61 0.08 5.07 28.66
C HIS A 61 -1.20 5.65 28.05
N ALA A 62 -1.51 5.31 26.79
CA ALA A 62 -2.73 5.75 26.11
C ALA A 62 -3.98 5.30 26.87
N LYS A 63 -4.01 4.04 27.28
CA LYS A 63 -5.10 3.43 28.04
C LYS A 63 -5.27 4.07 29.43
N ALA A 64 -4.19 4.31 30.17
CA ALA A 64 -4.21 4.92 31.49
C ALA A 64 -4.83 6.33 31.51
N ARG A 65 -4.66 7.11 30.43
CA ARG A 65 -5.27 8.45 30.29
C ARG A 65 -6.64 8.44 29.62
N GLY A 66 -7.20 7.26 29.30
CA GLY A 66 -8.50 7.12 28.65
C GLY A 66 -8.52 7.56 27.18
N ALA A 67 -7.40 7.44 26.47
CA ALA A 67 -7.34 7.80 25.07
C ALA A 67 -8.22 6.87 24.22
N LYS A 68 -8.81 7.42 23.15
CA LYS A 68 -9.42 6.60 22.11
C LYS A 68 -8.31 5.99 21.26
N ILE A 69 -8.10 4.68 21.40
CA ILE A 69 -7.14 3.93 20.61
C ILE A 69 -7.86 3.42 19.36
N TYR A 70 -7.30 3.68 18.17
CA TYR A 70 -7.88 3.24 16.91
C TYR A 70 -7.46 1.80 16.58
N CYS A 71 -6.16 1.50 16.73
CA CYS A 71 -5.56 0.20 16.54
C CYS A 71 -4.16 0.19 17.15
N GLU A 72 -3.52 -0.96 17.18
CA GLU A 72 -2.12 -1.11 17.54
C GLU A 72 -1.25 -1.22 16.28
N LEU A 73 -0.15 -0.46 16.20
CA LEU A 73 0.93 -0.69 15.25
C LEU A 73 1.82 -1.79 15.83
N SER A 74 1.54 -3.03 15.47
CA SER A 74 2.11 -4.22 16.11
C SER A 74 3.37 -4.74 15.43
N GLY A 75 3.58 -4.42 14.16
CA GLY A 75 4.73 -4.91 13.42
C GLY A 75 5.22 -3.99 12.33
N TYR A 76 6.51 -4.11 12.03
CA TYR A 76 7.14 -3.47 10.89
C TYR A 76 8.22 -4.37 10.29
N GLY A 77 8.45 -4.20 9.00
CA GLY A 77 9.51 -4.89 8.29
C GLY A 77 10.16 -3.98 7.26
N LEU A 78 11.47 -4.08 7.14
CA LEU A 78 12.28 -3.33 6.19
C LEU A 78 13.18 -4.28 5.43
N SER A 79 13.38 -4.03 4.14
CA SER A 79 14.36 -4.77 3.33
C SER A 79 14.89 -3.90 2.20
N GLY A 80 16.02 -4.31 1.64
CA GLY A 80 16.58 -3.72 0.43
C GLY A 80 16.78 -4.80 -0.63
N ASP A 81 16.44 -4.48 -1.90
CA ASP A 81 16.56 -5.42 -3.02
C ASP A 81 18.01 -5.55 -3.48
N ALA A 82 18.76 -4.45 -3.46
CA ALA A 82 20.11 -4.35 -4.03
C ALA A 82 20.21 -4.88 -5.47
N TYR A 83 19.14 -4.70 -6.26
CA TYR A 83 19.00 -5.26 -7.61
C TYR A 83 19.08 -4.19 -8.70
N HIS A 84 18.06 -3.34 -8.83
CA HIS A 84 17.98 -2.30 -9.85
C HIS A 84 17.22 -1.08 -9.32
N ILE A 85 17.54 0.13 -9.82
CA ILE A 85 16.95 1.36 -9.28
C ILE A 85 15.43 1.46 -9.51
N THR A 86 14.94 0.99 -10.67
CA THR A 86 13.52 1.10 -11.03
C THR A 86 12.78 -0.25 -11.16
N THR A 87 13.53 -1.35 -11.24
CA THR A 87 12.94 -2.69 -11.37
C THR A 87 13.00 -3.39 -10.01
N PRO A 88 11.85 -3.60 -9.34
CA PRO A 88 11.85 -4.27 -8.05
C PRO A 88 12.20 -5.76 -8.20
N ALA A 89 12.95 -6.30 -7.22
CA ALA A 89 13.06 -7.74 -7.04
C ALA A 89 11.79 -8.27 -6.36
N THR A 90 11.52 -9.57 -6.45
CA THR A 90 10.36 -10.18 -5.79
C THR A 90 10.65 -10.56 -4.34
N ASP A 91 11.87 -10.95 -4.01
CA ASP A 91 12.26 -11.42 -2.67
C ASP A 91 12.30 -10.31 -1.61
N GLY A 92 12.68 -9.07 -1.98
CA GLY A 92 12.70 -7.93 -1.07
C GLY A 92 11.35 -7.62 -0.43
N PRO A 93 10.28 -7.43 -1.22
CA PRO A 93 8.91 -7.32 -0.73
C PRO A 93 8.49 -8.46 0.19
N VAL A 94 8.78 -9.71 -0.18
CA VAL A 94 8.47 -10.90 0.65
C VAL A 94 9.17 -10.81 2.00
N ARG A 95 10.47 -10.49 2.02
CA ARG A 95 11.25 -10.36 3.27
C ARG A 95 10.73 -9.24 4.17
N SER A 96 10.32 -8.10 3.62
CA SER A 96 9.77 -7.02 4.43
C SER A 96 8.43 -7.41 5.07
N MET A 97 7.54 -8.05 4.32
CA MET A 97 6.27 -8.56 4.82
C MET A 97 6.46 -9.66 5.89
N GLN A 98 7.37 -10.62 5.65
CA GLN A 98 7.71 -11.67 6.62
C GLN A 98 8.25 -11.09 7.94
N MET A 99 9.13 -10.07 7.85
CA MET A 99 9.66 -9.40 9.04
C MET A 99 8.56 -8.69 9.81
N ALA A 100 7.63 -8.01 9.13
CA ALA A 100 6.50 -7.33 9.76
C ALA A 100 5.59 -8.31 10.49
N LEU A 101 5.25 -9.45 9.88
CA LEU A 101 4.47 -10.52 10.51
C LEU A 101 5.19 -11.08 11.74
N LYS A 102 6.49 -11.35 11.63
CA LYS A 102 7.29 -11.85 12.74
C LYS A 102 7.29 -10.90 13.94
N HIS A 103 7.42 -9.58 13.70
CA HIS A 103 7.37 -8.56 14.76
C HIS A 103 5.97 -8.48 15.39
N ALA A 104 4.92 -8.60 14.57
CA ALA A 104 3.53 -8.60 15.05
C ALA A 104 3.14 -9.88 15.79
N GLY A 105 3.94 -10.96 15.71
CA GLY A 105 3.60 -12.27 16.25
C GLY A 105 2.45 -12.94 15.49
N LEU A 106 2.22 -12.55 14.23
CA LEU A 106 1.13 -13.04 13.39
C LEU A 106 1.63 -13.98 12.29
N LYS A 107 0.69 -14.77 11.77
CA LYS A 107 0.86 -15.60 10.59
C LYS A 107 0.20 -14.92 9.38
N PRO A 108 0.53 -15.31 8.15
CA PRO A 108 -0.15 -14.78 6.95
C PRO A 108 -1.68 -14.89 7.03
N GLU A 109 -2.21 -15.98 7.58
CA GLU A 109 -3.65 -16.24 7.68
C GLU A 109 -4.39 -15.29 8.65
N ASP A 110 -3.66 -14.57 9.48
CA ASP A 110 -4.24 -13.61 10.44
C ASP A 110 -4.51 -12.25 9.81
N ILE A 111 -3.98 -11.97 8.61
CA ILE A 111 -4.18 -10.70 7.90
C ILE A 111 -5.44 -10.79 7.06
N ASP A 112 -6.39 -9.90 7.33
CA ASP A 112 -7.68 -9.83 6.63
C ASP A 112 -7.64 -8.83 5.45
N TYR A 113 -6.85 -7.75 5.57
CA TYR A 113 -6.76 -6.67 4.60
C TYR A 113 -5.31 -6.26 4.33
N LEU A 114 -5.00 -6.01 3.06
CA LEU A 114 -3.73 -5.45 2.60
C LEU A 114 -3.95 -4.15 1.83
N ASN A 115 -3.44 -3.03 2.37
CA ASN A 115 -3.26 -1.80 1.59
C ASN A 115 -1.95 -1.91 0.82
N ALA A 116 -2.03 -2.19 -0.45
CA ALA A 116 -0.91 -2.46 -1.32
C ALA A 116 -0.14 -1.18 -1.70
N HIS A 117 1.09 -1.35 -2.13
CA HIS A 117 1.83 -0.28 -2.80
C HIS A 117 1.14 0.10 -4.11
N GLY A 118 0.81 -0.87 -4.97
CA GLY A 118 -0.08 -0.75 -6.12
C GLY A 118 -0.05 0.60 -6.84
N THR A 119 1.00 0.87 -7.61
CA THR A 119 1.28 2.20 -8.18
C THR A 119 0.66 2.44 -9.54
N SER A 120 -0.03 1.47 -10.12
CA SER A 120 -0.51 1.53 -11.51
C SER A 120 0.63 1.43 -12.54
N THR A 121 1.75 0.81 -12.16
CA THR A 121 2.86 0.54 -13.09
C THR A 121 2.79 -0.90 -13.60
N SER A 122 3.20 -1.12 -14.85
CA SER A 122 3.10 -2.43 -15.51
C SER A 122 3.87 -3.52 -14.76
N VAL A 123 5.07 -3.22 -14.27
CA VAL A 123 5.95 -4.19 -13.60
C VAL A 123 5.70 -4.24 -12.10
N GLY A 124 5.51 -3.07 -11.45
CA GLY A 124 5.38 -2.97 -9.99
C GLY A 124 4.20 -3.74 -9.44
N ASP A 125 3.03 -3.57 -10.04
CA ASP A 125 1.79 -4.20 -9.60
C ASP A 125 1.83 -5.74 -9.76
N VAL A 126 2.44 -6.23 -10.84
CA VAL A 126 2.65 -7.68 -11.04
C VAL A 126 3.61 -8.25 -10.01
N ASN A 127 4.74 -7.56 -9.77
CA ASN A 127 5.75 -8.03 -8.81
C ASN A 127 5.20 -8.04 -7.39
N GLU A 128 4.45 -7.01 -6.98
CA GLU A 128 3.79 -7.01 -5.67
C GLU A 128 2.77 -8.16 -5.57
N SER A 129 1.97 -8.39 -6.60
CA SER A 129 0.99 -9.48 -6.64
C SER A 129 1.66 -10.85 -6.49
N LYS A 130 2.81 -11.06 -7.16
CA LYS A 130 3.61 -12.28 -7.03
C LYS A 130 4.18 -12.44 -5.62
N ALA A 131 4.72 -11.37 -5.02
CA ALA A 131 5.25 -11.38 -3.65
C ALA A 131 4.15 -11.68 -2.62
N VAL A 132 2.95 -11.11 -2.79
CA VAL A 132 1.78 -11.41 -1.97
C VAL A 132 1.39 -12.87 -2.10
N ARG A 133 1.29 -13.39 -3.32
CA ARG A 133 0.96 -14.81 -3.58
C ARG A 133 2.00 -15.77 -2.99
N GLU A 134 3.29 -15.42 -3.07
CA GLU A 134 4.38 -16.22 -2.49
C GLU A 134 4.26 -16.31 -0.96
N LEU A 135 4.00 -15.17 -0.28
CA LEU A 135 3.93 -15.12 1.17
C LEU A 135 2.64 -15.74 1.72
N PHE A 136 1.50 -15.40 1.12
CA PHE A 136 0.17 -15.75 1.65
C PHE A 136 -0.36 -17.10 1.11
N GLY A 137 0.26 -17.65 0.05
CA GLY A 137 -0.16 -18.93 -0.52
C GLY A 137 -1.65 -18.95 -0.89
N GLU A 138 -2.36 -19.98 -0.46
CA GLU A 138 -3.81 -20.12 -0.70
C GLU A 138 -4.65 -19.06 0.04
N HIS A 139 -4.12 -18.47 1.12
CA HIS A 139 -4.81 -17.40 1.84
C HIS A 139 -4.98 -16.12 0.99
N THR A 140 -4.17 -15.95 -0.04
CA THR A 140 -4.28 -14.81 -0.99
C THR A 140 -5.68 -14.67 -1.59
N ASP A 141 -6.40 -15.78 -1.77
CA ASP A 141 -7.75 -15.76 -2.35
C ASP A 141 -8.80 -15.22 -1.35
N LYS A 142 -8.48 -15.20 -0.06
CA LYS A 142 -9.31 -14.65 1.02
C LYS A 142 -8.86 -13.26 1.46
N LEU A 143 -7.55 -12.97 1.32
CA LEU A 143 -6.97 -11.68 1.66
C LEU A 143 -7.53 -10.59 0.75
N VAL A 144 -8.23 -9.63 1.32
CA VAL A 144 -8.74 -8.50 0.54
C VAL A 144 -7.62 -7.49 0.33
N VAL A 145 -7.34 -7.14 -0.92
CA VAL A 145 -6.27 -6.23 -1.31
C VAL A 145 -6.85 -5.00 -1.98
N SER A 146 -6.37 -3.81 -1.62
CA SER A 146 -6.67 -2.61 -2.41
C SER A 146 -5.49 -1.65 -2.50
N SER A 147 -5.47 -0.85 -3.56
CA SER A 147 -4.58 0.30 -3.67
C SER A 147 -5.43 1.58 -3.70
N THR A 148 -5.24 2.42 -2.69
CA THR A 148 -5.89 3.73 -2.63
C THR A 148 -5.28 4.75 -3.60
N LYS A 149 -4.16 4.41 -4.24
CA LYS A 149 -3.53 5.26 -5.27
C LYS A 149 -4.37 5.43 -6.54
N GLY A 150 -5.36 4.57 -6.76
CA GLY A 150 -6.38 4.82 -7.79
C GLY A 150 -7.11 6.15 -7.58
N ALA A 151 -7.36 6.53 -6.31
CA ALA A 151 -8.07 7.75 -5.93
C ALA A 151 -7.14 8.94 -5.64
N THR A 152 -6.00 8.70 -4.99
CA THR A 152 -5.12 9.77 -4.49
C THR A 152 -3.92 10.07 -5.40
N GLY A 153 -3.65 9.20 -6.37
CA GLY A 153 -2.35 9.16 -7.01
C GLY A 153 -1.26 8.65 -6.04
N HIS A 154 -0.03 8.72 -6.47
CA HIS A 154 1.13 8.31 -5.70
C HIS A 154 1.80 9.53 -5.05
N LEU A 155 1.68 9.67 -3.74
CA LEU A 155 2.23 10.79 -2.99
C LEU A 155 3.74 10.62 -2.68
N LEU A 156 4.43 9.68 -3.32
CA LEU A 156 5.88 9.46 -3.13
C LEU A 156 6.24 9.41 -1.64
N GLY A 157 6.95 10.44 -1.12
CA GLY A 157 7.32 10.51 0.29
C GLY A 157 6.15 10.65 1.27
N GLY A 158 4.99 11.14 0.82
CA GLY A 158 3.75 11.21 1.62
C GLY A 158 2.92 9.93 1.59
N ALA A 159 3.17 9.01 0.64
CA ALA A 159 2.33 7.84 0.38
C ALA A 159 2.18 6.94 1.62
N GLY A 160 3.29 6.59 2.29
CA GLY A 160 3.26 5.73 3.46
C GLY A 160 2.44 6.31 4.61
N GLY A 161 2.48 7.63 4.80
CA GLY A 161 1.71 8.33 5.82
C GLY A 161 0.21 8.27 5.57
N ILE A 162 -0.25 8.75 4.40
CA ILE A 162 -1.68 8.79 4.09
C ILE A 162 -2.31 7.39 4.02
N GLU A 163 -1.61 6.43 3.44
CA GLU A 163 -2.10 5.05 3.32
C GLU A 163 -2.15 4.33 4.67
N SER A 164 -1.23 4.66 5.60
CA SER A 164 -1.33 4.19 6.99
C SER A 164 -2.58 4.75 7.67
N VAL A 165 -2.92 6.03 7.44
CA VAL A 165 -4.18 6.61 7.94
C VAL A 165 -5.38 5.85 7.37
N PHE A 166 -5.41 5.56 6.06
CA PHE A 166 -6.51 4.78 5.47
C PHE A 166 -6.59 3.36 6.02
N THR A 167 -5.45 2.71 6.28
CA THR A 167 -5.42 1.37 6.88
C THR A 167 -5.98 1.37 8.30
N VAL A 168 -5.60 2.36 9.12
CA VAL A 168 -6.16 2.57 10.47
C VAL A 168 -7.68 2.81 10.41
N LEU A 169 -8.14 3.63 9.45
CA LEU A 169 -9.57 3.90 9.27
C LEU A 169 -10.32 2.66 8.77
N ALA A 170 -9.71 1.83 7.92
CA ALA A 170 -10.30 0.56 7.48
C ALA A 170 -10.56 -0.39 8.66
N ILE A 171 -9.61 -0.49 9.60
CA ILE A 171 -9.77 -1.27 10.84
C ILE A 171 -10.87 -0.66 11.71
N ARG A 172 -10.88 0.66 11.91
CA ARG A 172 -11.89 1.36 12.72
C ARG A 172 -13.31 1.13 12.20
N ASP A 173 -13.50 1.27 10.88
CA ASP A 173 -14.80 1.29 10.24
C ASP A 173 -15.23 -0.10 9.73
N GLN A 174 -14.32 -1.08 9.79
CA GLN A 174 -14.54 -2.45 9.30
C GLN A 174 -14.95 -2.47 7.81
N VAL A 175 -14.24 -1.65 7.02
CA VAL A 175 -14.47 -1.46 5.58
C VAL A 175 -13.13 -1.40 4.85
N ALA A 176 -12.90 -2.31 3.91
CA ALA A 176 -11.79 -2.20 2.97
C ALA A 176 -12.13 -1.14 1.91
N PRO A 177 -11.29 -0.09 1.74
CA PRO A 177 -11.48 0.88 0.67
C PRO A 177 -11.25 0.23 -0.69
N PRO A 178 -11.93 0.69 -1.77
CA PRO A 178 -11.78 0.09 -3.08
C PRO A 178 -10.50 0.54 -3.79
N THR A 179 -10.04 -0.29 -4.73
CA THR A 179 -9.21 0.16 -5.85
C THR A 179 -10.16 0.64 -6.94
N ILE A 180 -10.18 1.93 -7.20
CA ILE A 180 -10.99 2.49 -8.29
C ILE A 180 -10.28 2.30 -9.63
N ASN A 181 -11.03 2.46 -10.74
CA ASN A 181 -10.54 2.39 -12.12
C ASN A 181 -10.07 0.97 -12.59
N VAL A 182 -10.30 -0.06 -11.81
CA VAL A 182 -10.04 -1.44 -12.25
C VAL A 182 -11.24 -1.94 -13.04
N VAL A 183 -11.17 -1.86 -14.36
CA VAL A 183 -12.20 -2.38 -15.28
C VAL A 183 -11.92 -3.85 -15.59
N ASN A 184 -10.69 -4.13 -16.03
CA ASN A 184 -10.20 -5.46 -16.34
C ASN A 184 -8.94 -5.74 -15.52
N GLN A 185 -9.07 -6.51 -14.45
CA GLN A 185 -7.91 -6.90 -13.66
C GLN A 185 -6.93 -7.70 -14.51
N ASP A 186 -5.64 -7.31 -14.47
CA ASP A 186 -4.57 -8.02 -15.14
C ASP A 186 -4.48 -9.46 -14.60
N PRO A 187 -4.56 -10.50 -15.46
CA PRO A 187 -4.47 -11.88 -15.03
C PRO A 187 -3.12 -12.23 -14.37
N GLU A 188 -2.05 -11.46 -14.62
CA GLU A 188 -0.80 -11.62 -13.91
C GLU A 188 -0.85 -11.08 -12.46
N CYS A 189 -1.82 -10.21 -12.15
CA CYS A 189 -2.08 -9.72 -10.80
C CYS A 189 -3.03 -10.70 -10.07
N CYS A 190 -2.55 -11.90 -9.75
CA CYS A 190 -3.32 -13.00 -9.17
C CYS A 190 -3.63 -12.80 -7.66
N ILE A 191 -4.31 -11.71 -7.31
CA ILE A 191 -4.71 -11.35 -5.95
C ILE A 191 -6.18 -10.96 -5.91
N ASN A 192 -6.81 -11.02 -4.74
CA ASN A 192 -8.22 -10.66 -4.55
C ASN A 192 -8.37 -9.15 -4.37
N VAL A 193 -8.49 -8.41 -5.47
CA VAL A 193 -8.62 -6.95 -5.46
C VAL A 193 -10.03 -6.51 -5.10
N CYS A 194 -10.19 -5.69 -4.05
CA CYS A 194 -11.42 -4.94 -3.78
C CYS A 194 -11.61 -3.87 -4.86
N LYS A 195 -12.56 -4.07 -5.78
CA LYS A 195 -12.75 -3.25 -6.99
C LYS A 195 -13.98 -2.36 -6.91
N GLY A 196 -13.82 -1.10 -7.31
CA GLY A 196 -14.91 -0.15 -7.53
C GLY A 196 -15.59 0.32 -6.25
N GLU A 197 -16.20 -0.57 -5.48
CA GLU A 197 -16.98 -0.25 -4.29
C GLU A 197 -16.29 -0.70 -3.00
N PRO A 198 -16.50 0.02 -1.86
CA PRO A 198 -15.97 -0.40 -0.57
C PRO A 198 -16.57 -1.73 -0.11
N GLN A 199 -15.74 -2.59 0.49
CA GLN A 199 -16.19 -3.88 1.00
C GLN A 199 -16.28 -3.86 2.53
N LYS A 200 -17.49 -4.04 3.07
CA LYS A 200 -17.68 -4.30 4.50
C LYS A 200 -17.21 -5.70 4.84
N MET A 201 -16.31 -5.80 5.82
CA MET A 201 -15.73 -7.07 6.26
C MET A 201 -15.16 -6.94 7.66
N GLU A 202 -14.96 -8.06 8.34
CA GLU A 202 -14.18 -8.05 9.58
C GLU A 202 -12.71 -7.86 9.26
N ILE A 203 -12.07 -6.88 9.90
CA ILE A 203 -10.63 -6.59 9.78
C ILE A 203 -10.05 -6.63 11.20
N ARG A 204 -9.44 -7.74 11.55
CA ARG A 204 -8.74 -7.94 12.84
C ARG A 204 -7.31 -7.45 12.76
N ALA A 205 -6.67 -7.73 11.63
CA ALA A 205 -5.34 -7.24 11.31
C ALA A 205 -5.24 -6.81 9.85
N ALA A 206 -4.51 -5.74 9.62
CA ALA A 206 -4.24 -5.21 8.28
C ALA A 206 -2.75 -4.97 8.07
N MET A 207 -2.32 -5.19 6.85
CA MET A 207 -0.94 -4.93 6.41
C MET A 207 -0.91 -3.74 5.44
N LYS A 208 0.17 -2.98 5.45
CA LYS A 208 0.41 -1.85 4.56
C LYS A 208 1.80 -1.95 3.94
N ASN A 209 1.90 -1.93 2.62
CA ASN A 209 3.14 -2.03 1.86
C ASN A 209 3.58 -0.72 1.21
N ASN A 210 4.88 -0.43 1.24
CA ASN A 210 5.53 0.56 0.39
C ASN A 210 6.81 -0.03 -0.19
N PHE A 211 6.93 -0.01 -1.51
CA PHE A 211 8.08 -0.51 -2.26
C PHE A 211 8.63 0.61 -3.14
N GLY A 212 9.73 1.22 -2.69
CA GLY A 212 10.28 2.42 -3.32
C GLY A 212 11.37 2.12 -4.34
N PHE A 213 11.64 3.09 -5.20
CA PHE A 213 12.80 3.07 -6.08
C PHE A 213 14.09 2.86 -5.30
N GLY A 214 15.05 2.18 -5.92
CA GLY A 214 16.27 1.73 -5.26
C GLY A 214 16.10 0.42 -4.49
N GLY A 215 14.89 -0.19 -4.57
CA GLY A 215 14.57 -1.44 -3.89
C GLY A 215 14.40 -1.29 -2.38
N THR A 216 13.97 -0.13 -1.91
CA THR A 216 13.67 0.11 -0.49
C THR A 216 12.25 -0.35 -0.20
N ASN A 217 12.10 -1.40 0.60
CA ASN A 217 10.80 -1.98 0.96
C ASN A 217 10.50 -1.75 2.43
N ALA A 218 9.26 -1.34 2.71
CA ALA A 218 8.73 -1.17 4.06
C ALA A 218 7.31 -1.74 4.16
N THR A 219 7.07 -2.47 5.23
CA THR A 219 5.77 -3.06 5.54
C THR A 219 5.40 -2.74 6.97
N LEU A 220 4.16 -2.35 7.22
CA LEU A 220 3.58 -2.14 8.54
C LEU A 220 2.43 -3.12 8.77
N VAL A 221 2.22 -3.53 10.02
CA VAL A 221 1.09 -4.34 10.45
C VAL A 221 0.35 -3.61 11.57
N PHE A 222 -0.95 -3.47 11.40
CA PHE A 222 -1.88 -2.87 12.34
C PHE A 222 -2.87 -3.93 12.82
N GLN A 223 -3.15 -3.95 14.14
CA GLN A 223 -4.11 -4.86 14.74
C GLN A 223 -5.22 -4.10 15.46
N ARG A 224 -6.43 -4.62 15.38
CA ARG A 224 -7.57 -4.14 16.15
C ARG A 224 -7.34 -4.42 17.64
N VAL A 225 -7.63 -3.44 18.51
CA VAL A 225 -7.60 -3.54 19.98
C VAL A 225 -8.97 -3.84 20.54
#